data_0ac02d63ad0261bf7f9fce95056d6a89
#
_entry.id   0ac02d63ad0261bf7f9fce95056d6a89
#
_cell.length_a   1.000
_cell.length_b   1.000
_cell.length_c   1.000
_cell.angle_alpha   90.00
_cell.angle_beta   90.00
_cell.angle_gamma   90.00
#
_symmetry.space_group_name_H-M   'P 1'
#
loop_
_entity.id
_entity.type
_entity.pdbx_description
1 polymer ?
#
loop_
_entity_poly.entity_id
_entity_poly.type
_entity_poly.pdbx_seq_one_letter_code
_entity_poly.pdbx_strand_id
1 'polypeptide(L)'
;KSKAKIYFQNNEKESKEHNMIVDMERNDLSRICKKGSVRISKLKYVEEYKDLYHYVTKVVGKLDGSTKIIDIIKAMLPGGSVIGCPKINTLNLLNHHEKDNRNIYTGSFGYIKSNGDMRFNIMIRAILNFKDVCEISVASGVVWGSTAKKEYHENFIKAKSLLDIFQL
;
A
#
# COMPACT_ATOMS: atom_id res chain seq x y z
N LYS A 1 15.42 -10.21 -13.23
CA LYS A 1 14.43 -9.20 -13.70
C LYS A 1 13.45 -9.76 -14.73
N SER A 2 13.93 -10.36 -15.83
CA SER A 2 13.07 -10.97 -16.88
C SER A 2 12.17 -12.08 -16.32
N LYS A 3 12.72 -12.99 -15.52
CA LYS A 3 11.95 -14.06 -14.84
C LYS A 3 10.87 -13.51 -13.90
N ALA A 4 11.17 -12.48 -13.14
CA ALA A 4 10.19 -11.83 -12.27
C ALA A 4 9.06 -11.18 -13.07
N LYS A 5 9.38 -10.53 -14.19
CA LYS A 5 8.36 -9.95 -15.08
C LYS A 5 7.41 -11.02 -15.64
N ILE A 6 7.97 -12.14 -16.12
CA ILE A 6 7.18 -13.27 -16.61
C ILE A 6 6.29 -13.85 -15.51
N TYR A 7 6.83 -14.01 -14.29
CA TYR A 7 6.07 -14.48 -13.14
C TYR A 7 4.83 -13.60 -12.88
N PHE A 8 5.04 -12.28 -12.75
CA PHE A 8 3.94 -11.34 -12.49
C PHE A 8 2.91 -11.28 -13.63
N GLN A 9 3.36 -11.40 -14.89
CA GLN A 9 2.47 -11.41 -16.05
C GLN A 9 1.60 -12.66 -16.13
N ASN A 10 2.12 -13.81 -15.69
CA ASN A 10 1.42 -15.09 -15.74
C ASN A 10 0.63 -15.41 -14.47
N ASN A 11 0.80 -14.63 -13.41
CA ASN A 11 0.04 -14.81 -12.17
C ASN A 11 -1.24 -13.97 -12.22
N GLU A 12 -2.35 -14.63 -12.52
CA GLU A 12 -3.65 -13.98 -12.68
C GLU A 12 -4.14 -13.32 -11.38
N LYS A 13 -3.92 -13.96 -10.22
CA LYS A 13 -4.27 -13.40 -8.90
C LYS A 13 -3.52 -12.08 -8.66
N GLU A 14 -2.20 -12.10 -8.77
CA GLU A 14 -1.35 -10.92 -8.58
C GLU A 14 -1.70 -9.79 -9.57
N SER A 15 -2.00 -10.15 -10.81
CA SER A 15 -2.38 -9.17 -11.84
C SER A 15 -3.73 -8.52 -11.54
N LYS A 16 -4.72 -9.28 -11.04
CA LYS A 16 -6.04 -8.75 -10.63
C LYS A 16 -5.93 -7.86 -9.41
N GLU A 17 -5.19 -8.29 -8.40
CA GLU A 17 -4.92 -7.47 -7.19
C GLU A 17 -4.22 -6.17 -7.56
N HIS A 18 -3.18 -6.24 -8.38
CA HIS A 18 -2.47 -5.05 -8.84
C HIS A 18 -3.37 -4.06 -9.59
N ASN A 19 -4.24 -4.56 -10.49
CA ASN A 19 -5.18 -3.71 -11.21
C ASN A 19 -6.17 -3.04 -10.27
N MET A 20 -6.69 -3.77 -9.30
CA MET A 20 -7.58 -3.22 -8.27
C MET A 20 -6.90 -2.09 -7.49
N ILE A 21 -5.66 -2.28 -7.05
CA ILE A 21 -4.88 -1.26 -6.35
C ILE A 21 -4.68 -0.02 -7.24
N VAL A 22 -4.33 -0.21 -8.50
CA VAL A 22 -4.17 0.90 -9.46
C VAL A 22 -5.45 1.70 -9.63
N ASP A 23 -6.60 1.04 -9.72
CA ASP A 23 -7.89 1.72 -9.86
C ASP A 23 -8.28 2.48 -8.59
N MET A 24 -7.92 1.96 -7.42
CA MET A 24 -8.10 2.68 -6.15
C MET A 24 -7.24 3.95 -6.08
N GLU A 25 -5.97 3.89 -6.44
CA GLU A 25 -5.08 5.04 -6.49
C GLU A 25 -5.58 6.09 -7.51
N ARG A 26 -6.10 5.65 -8.65
CA ARG A 26 -6.73 6.55 -9.64
C ARG A 26 -7.96 7.23 -9.07
N ASN A 27 -8.81 6.51 -8.35
CA ASN A 27 -9.99 7.07 -7.70
C ASN A 27 -9.61 8.11 -6.65
N ASP A 28 -8.67 7.81 -5.77
CA ASP A 28 -8.21 8.73 -4.72
C ASP A 28 -7.63 10.02 -5.33
N LEU A 29 -6.76 9.91 -6.34
CA LEU A 29 -6.23 11.06 -7.07
C LEU A 29 -7.32 11.86 -7.80
N SER A 30 -8.35 11.21 -8.31
CA SER A 30 -9.43 11.89 -9.05
C SER A 30 -10.25 12.85 -8.18
N ARG A 31 -10.19 12.68 -6.85
CA ARG A 31 -10.88 13.56 -5.88
C ARG A 31 -10.21 14.92 -5.72
N ILE A 32 -8.93 15.03 -6.06
CA ILE A 32 -8.11 16.22 -5.82
C ILE A 32 -7.45 16.76 -7.08
N CYS A 33 -7.55 16.03 -8.17
CA CYS A 33 -6.95 16.41 -9.45
C CYS A 33 -7.98 16.98 -10.41
N LYS A 34 -7.52 17.79 -11.34
CA LYS A 34 -8.32 18.30 -12.46
C LYS A 34 -8.97 17.16 -13.22
N LYS A 35 -10.24 17.31 -13.57
CA LYS A 35 -10.99 16.29 -14.33
C LYS A 35 -10.23 15.88 -15.60
N GLY A 36 -10.11 14.57 -15.80
CA GLY A 36 -9.40 13.98 -16.96
C GLY A 36 -7.88 14.04 -16.90
N SER A 37 -7.27 14.57 -15.83
CA SER A 37 -5.80 14.65 -15.71
C SER A 37 -5.16 13.41 -15.10
N VAL A 38 -5.95 12.58 -14.42
CA VAL A 38 -5.43 11.34 -13.79
C VAL A 38 -5.19 10.28 -14.86
N ARG A 39 -3.95 9.81 -14.92
CA ARG A 39 -3.52 8.82 -15.93
C ARG A 39 -2.41 7.92 -15.40
N ILE A 40 -2.26 6.77 -16.00
CA ILE A 40 -1.11 5.91 -15.78
C ILE A 40 0.06 6.45 -16.61
N SER A 41 1.14 6.84 -15.94
CA SER A 41 2.36 7.31 -16.60
C SER A 41 3.35 6.19 -16.91
N LYS A 42 3.33 5.11 -16.11
CA LYS A 42 4.14 3.92 -16.35
C LYS A 42 3.38 2.71 -15.82
N LEU A 43 3.07 1.79 -16.71
CA LEU A 43 2.26 0.61 -16.41
C LEU A 43 3.15 -0.61 -16.14
N LYS A 44 2.85 -1.34 -15.07
CA LYS A 44 3.31 -2.71 -14.79
C LYS A 44 4.80 -2.94 -15.12
N TYR A 45 5.68 -2.20 -14.45
CA TYR A 45 7.12 -2.40 -14.58
C TYR A 45 7.70 -3.03 -13.31
N VAL A 46 8.82 -3.70 -13.46
CA VAL A 46 9.52 -4.36 -12.35
C VAL A 46 10.65 -3.46 -11.86
N GLU A 47 10.55 -3.06 -10.59
CA GLU A 47 11.64 -2.47 -9.84
C GLU A 47 12.43 -3.58 -9.15
N GLU A 48 13.75 -3.51 -9.26
CA GLU A 48 14.68 -4.48 -8.71
C GLU A 48 15.36 -3.87 -7.49
N TYR A 49 15.25 -4.55 -6.37
CA TYR A 49 15.96 -4.27 -5.14
C TYR A 49 16.90 -5.42 -4.81
N LYS A 50 17.78 -5.26 -3.83
CA LYS A 50 18.80 -6.25 -3.48
C LYS A 50 18.22 -7.67 -3.32
N ASP A 51 17.12 -7.79 -2.59
CA ASP A 51 16.58 -9.09 -2.18
C ASP A 51 15.14 -9.34 -2.69
N LEU A 52 14.58 -8.42 -3.49
CA LEU A 52 13.21 -8.55 -3.95
C LEU A 52 12.92 -7.78 -5.24
N TYR A 53 11.82 -8.16 -5.89
CA TYR A 53 11.27 -7.47 -7.04
C TYR A 53 9.91 -6.87 -6.69
N HIS A 54 9.70 -5.59 -7.04
CA HIS A 54 8.40 -4.97 -6.95
C HIS A 54 7.75 -4.85 -8.32
N TYR A 55 6.47 -5.19 -8.39
CA TYR A 55 5.64 -4.94 -9.56
C TYR A 55 4.91 -3.62 -9.36
N VAL A 56 5.25 -2.62 -10.16
CA VAL A 56 4.88 -1.22 -9.91
C VAL A 56 4.11 -0.63 -11.07
N THR A 57 3.13 0.20 -10.76
CA THR A 57 2.46 1.09 -11.72
C THR A 57 2.50 2.52 -11.17
N LYS A 58 2.85 3.48 -11.99
CA LYS A 58 2.87 4.90 -11.63
C LYS A 58 1.62 5.60 -12.14
N VAL A 59 0.80 6.05 -11.21
CA VAL A 59 -0.37 6.90 -11.47
C VAL A 59 0.00 8.35 -11.19
N VAL A 60 -0.42 9.26 -12.03
CA VAL A 60 -0.18 10.69 -11.90
C VAL A 60 -1.44 11.48 -12.20
N GLY A 61 -1.55 12.67 -11.61
CA GLY A 61 -2.62 13.63 -11.88
C GLY A 61 -2.12 15.04 -11.68
N LYS A 62 -2.79 16.01 -12.29
CA LYS A 62 -2.54 17.44 -12.09
C LYS A 62 -3.50 17.95 -11.02
N LEU A 63 -2.98 18.40 -9.88
CA LEU A 63 -3.80 18.95 -8.80
C LEU A 63 -4.70 20.06 -9.30
N ASP A 64 -5.91 20.13 -8.77
CA ASP A 64 -6.76 21.30 -8.93
C ASP A 64 -6.16 22.48 -8.16
N GLY A 65 -6.25 23.68 -8.72
CA GLY A 65 -5.63 24.88 -8.15
C GLY A 65 -6.20 25.28 -6.77
N SER A 66 -7.39 24.80 -6.43
CA SER A 66 -8.05 25.03 -5.14
C SER A 66 -7.68 24.01 -4.07
N THR A 67 -6.99 22.93 -4.45
CA THR A 67 -6.66 21.82 -3.54
C THR A 67 -5.66 22.25 -2.47
N LYS A 68 -6.05 22.11 -1.21
CA LYS A 68 -5.19 22.36 -0.04
C LYS A 68 -4.46 21.09 0.38
N ILE A 69 -3.40 21.23 1.16
CA ILE A 69 -2.64 20.10 1.73
C ILE A 69 -3.55 19.14 2.47
N ILE A 70 -4.48 19.66 3.27
CA ILE A 70 -5.42 18.83 4.02
C ILE A 70 -6.33 17.98 3.13
N ASP A 71 -6.70 18.49 1.97
CA ASP A 71 -7.54 17.77 1.00
C ASP A 71 -6.76 16.59 0.40
N ILE A 72 -5.45 16.79 0.11
CA ILE A 72 -4.55 15.75 -0.34
C ILE A 72 -4.45 14.65 0.72
N ILE A 73 -4.22 15.03 1.97
CA ILE A 73 -4.13 14.09 3.09
C ILE A 73 -5.43 13.29 3.22
N LYS A 74 -6.59 13.95 3.23
CA LYS A 74 -7.90 13.28 3.36
C LYS A 74 -8.24 12.37 2.19
N ALA A 75 -7.80 12.72 0.96
CA ALA A 75 -8.07 11.90 -0.22
C ALA A 75 -7.16 10.67 -0.28
N MET A 76 -5.87 10.84 0.04
CA MET A 76 -4.85 9.82 -0.16
C MET A 76 -4.63 8.93 1.06
N LEU A 77 -4.96 9.39 2.28
CA LEU A 77 -4.72 8.65 3.51
C LEU A 77 -6.04 8.25 4.20
N PRO A 78 -6.06 7.04 4.78
CA PRO A 78 -5.10 5.97 4.61
C PRO A 78 -5.10 5.42 3.17
N GLY A 79 -3.97 4.85 2.73
CA GLY A 79 -3.83 4.30 1.38
C GLY A 79 -4.77 3.12 1.12
N GLY A 80 -5.46 3.13 -0.01
CA GLY A 80 -6.39 2.07 -0.37
C GLY A 80 -5.74 0.69 -0.46
N SER A 81 -4.47 0.65 -0.91
CA SER A 81 -3.69 -0.59 -1.06
C SER A 81 -3.47 -1.38 0.25
N VAL A 82 -3.61 -0.73 1.40
CA VAL A 82 -3.39 -1.35 2.72
C VAL A 82 -4.68 -1.46 3.56
N ILE A 83 -5.78 -0.90 3.06
CA ILE A 83 -7.08 -0.97 3.71
C ILE A 83 -8.02 -1.85 2.90
N GLY A 84 -8.17 -1.57 1.61
CA GLY A 84 -9.10 -2.25 0.71
C GLY A 84 -10.13 -1.31 0.10
N CYS A 85 -11.03 -1.89 -0.70
CA CYS A 85 -12.02 -1.16 -1.49
C CYS A 85 -13.42 -1.79 -1.33
N PRO A 86 -14.50 -0.98 -1.23
CA PRO A 86 -14.54 0.50 -1.12
C PRO A 86 -13.99 0.99 0.23
N LYS A 87 -13.16 2.03 0.22
CA LYS A 87 -12.36 2.48 1.38
C LYS A 87 -13.18 2.64 2.68
N ILE A 88 -14.30 3.36 2.65
CA ILE A 88 -15.12 3.62 3.84
C ILE A 88 -15.74 2.33 4.38
N ASN A 89 -16.30 1.49 3.52
CA ASN A 89 -16.90 0.22 3.95
C ASN A 89 -15.85 -0.71 4.56
N THR A 90 -14.67 -0.77 3.94
CA THR A 90 -13.59 -1.62 4.45
C THR A 90 -13.06 -1.11 5.79
N LEU A 91 -12.94 0.21 5.99
CA LEU A 91 -12.59 0.78 7.29
C LEU A 91 -13.58 0.38 8.39
N ASN A 92 -14.89 0.42 8.08
CA ASN A 92 -15.93 -0.01 9.03
C ASN A 92 -15.80 -1.51 9.37
N LEU A 93 -15.54 -2.35 8.36
CA LEU A 93 -15.31 -3.79 8.57
C LEU A 93 -14.07 -4.05 9.41
N LEU A 94 -12.96 -3.39 9.11
CA LEU A 94 -11.72 -3.52 9.88
C LEU A 94 -11.92 -3.11 11.34
N ASN A 95 -12.56 -1.96 11.58
CA ASN A 95 -12.87 -1.50 12.92
C ASN A 95 -13.78 -2.48 13.73
N HIS A 96 -14.57 -3.27 13.03
CA HIS A 96 -15.43 -4.30 13.66
C HIS A 96 -14.69 -5.62 13.92
N HIS A 97 -13.77 -5.99 13.04
CA HIS A 97 -13.13 -7.31 13.08
C HIS A 97 -11.74 -7.30 13.75
N GLU A 98 -11.01 -6.22 13.64
CA GLU A 98 -9.70 -6.09 14.31
C GLU A 98 -9.90 -5.74 15.78
N LYS A 99 -9.28 -6.51 16.66
CA LYS A 99 -9.39 -6.33 18.11
C LYS A 99 -8.42 -5.26 18.62
N ASP A 100 -7.26 -5.17 17.97
CA ASP A 100 -6.16 -4.29 18.38
C ASP A 100 -6.03 -3.12 17.41
N ASN A 101 -5.53 -1.99 17.93
CA ASN A 101 -5.23 -0.83 17.11
C ASN A 101 -3.99 -1.10 16.26
N ARG A 102 -4.03 -0.68 14.99
CA ARG A 102 -2.89 -0.80 14.07
C ARG A 102 -1.71 0.12 14.41
N ASN A 103 -1.86 1.04 15.34
CA ASN A 103 -0.87 2.05 15.69
C ASN A 103 -0.36 2.78 14.43
N ILE A 104 0.95 2.77 14.18
CA ILE A 104 1.51 3.34 12.95
C ILE A 104 1.39 2.41 11.74
N TYR A 105 1.08 1.14 11.94
CA TYR A 105 0.97 0.16 10.86
C TYR A 105 -0.12 0.57 9.87
N THR A 106 0.19 0.55 8.59
CA THR A 106 -0.65 1.05 7.48
C THR A 106 -0.95 2.55 7.51
N GLY A 107 -0.38 3.28 8.46
CA GLY A 107 -0.37 4.73 8.47
C GLY A 107 0.60 5.30 7.43
N SER A 108 0.96 6.56 7.57
CA SER A 108 1.86 7.22 6.63
C SER A 108 2.89 8.06 7.37
N PHE A 109 4.11 7.99 6.89
CA PHE A 109 5.23 8.80 7.38
C PHE A 109 5.85 9.57 6.23
N GLY A 110 6.14 10.84 6.45
CA GLY A 110 6.70 11.67 5.39
C GLY A 110 7.03 13.08 5.81
N TYR A 111 7.20 13.95 4.83
CA TYR A 111 7.49 15.36 5.05
C TYR A 111 6.75 16.25 4.06
N ILE A 112 6.57 17.50 4.46
CA ILE A 112 6.05 18.58 3.64
C ILE A 112 7.08 19.72 3.71
N LYS A 113 7.56 20.18 2.56
CA LYS A 113 8.49 21.31 2.45
C LYS A 113 7.75 22.64 2.47
N SER A 114 8.48 23.71 2.71
CA SER A 114 7.96 25.09 2.69
C SER A 114 7.37 25.51 1.35
N ASN A 115 7.86 24.93 0.25
CA ASN A 115 7.33 25.19 -1.11
C ASN A 115 6.09 24.35 -1.45
N GLY A 116 5.60 23.51 -0.51
CA GLY A 116 4.45 22.63 -0.69
C GLY A 116 4.77 21.25 -1.26
N ASP A 117 6.02 20.98 -1.68
CA ASP A 117 6.41 19.63 -2.04
C ASP A 117 6.25 18.68 -0.86
N MET A 118 5.70 17.51 -1.11
CA MET A 118 5.50 16.50 -0.06
C MET A 118 5.83 15.10 -0.54
N ARG A 119 6.22 14.26 0.41
CA ARG A 119 6.46 12.85 0.16
C ARG A 119 6.05 12.05 1.39
N PHE A 120 5.24 11.01 1.16
CA PHE A 120 4.80 10.09 2.20
C PHE A 120 5.04 8.66 1.76
N ASN A 121 5.43 7.82 2.72
CA ASN A 121 5.49 6.37 2.56
C ASN A 121 4.38 5.74 3.37
N ILE A 122 3.83 4.62 2.88
CA ILE A 122 2.96 3.77 3.69
C ILE A 122 3.82 2.99 4.67
N MET A 123 3.41 2.99 5.94
CA MET A 123 4.12 2.33 7.03
C MET A 123 3.76 0.85 7.07
N ILE A 124 4.48 0.06 6.27
CA ILE A 124 4.46 -1.40 6.29
C ILE A 124 5.90 -1.91 6.42
N ARG A 125 6.07 -3.16 6.83
CA ARG A 125 7.39 -3.77 7.07
C ARG A 125 8.25 -2.90 7.99
N ALA A 126 7.63 -2.43 9.06
CA ALA A 126 8.23 -1.60 10.08
C ALA A 126 8.30 -2.35 11.40
N ILE A 127 9.30 -2.02 12.19
CA ILE A 127 9.45 -2.48 13.57
C ILE A 127 9.20 -1.28 14.46
N LEU A 128 8.24 -1.42 15.36
CA LEU A 128 8.02 -0.47 16.45
C LEU A 128 8.85 -0.95 17.65
N ASN A 129 9.81 -0.14 18.04
CA ASN A 129 10.64 -0.46 19.21
C ASN A 129 10.17 0.36 20.42
N PHE A 130 9.58 -0.32 21.37
CA PHE A 130 9.30 0.20 22.69
C PHE A 130 10.44 -0.22 23.63
N LYS A 131 10.45 0.34 24.84
CA LYS A 131 11.54 0.13 25.79
C LYS A 131 11.93 -1.34 25.98
N ASP A 132 10.94 -2.21 26.13
CA ASP A 132 11.15 -3.63 26.43
C ASP A 132 10.52 -4.60 25.43
N VAL A 133 9.85 -4.07 24.39
CA VAL A 133 9.10 -4.86 23.41
C VAL A 133 9.26 -4.29 22.01
N CYS A 134 9.44 -5.16 21.03
CA CYS A 134 9.35 -4.80 19.62
C CYS A 134 8.06 -5.36 19.02
N GLU A 135 7.33 -4.51 18.32
CA GLU A 135 6.11 -4.89 17.61
C GLU A 135 6.36 -4.92 16.11
N ILE A 136 5.96 -6.01 15.47
CA ILE A 136 5.99 -6.20 14.02
C ILE A 136 4.59 -6.55 13.56
N SER A 137 3.97 -5.67 12.79
CA SER A 137 2.64 -5.90 12.24
C SER A 137 2.72 -6.29 10.77
N VAL A 138 2.02 -7.35 10.40
CA VAL A 138 1.91 -7.85 9.02
C VAL A 138 0.48 -8.21 8.68
N ALA A 139 0.12 -8.07 7.41
CA ALA A 139 -1.16 -8.51 6.89
C ALA A 139 -1.04 -8.90 5.41
N SER A 140 -2.00 -9.67 4.92
CA SER A 140 -2.14 -10.00 3.51
C SER A 140 -3.45 -9.45 2.93
N GLY A 141 -3.45 -9.23 1.61
CA GLY A 141 -4.63 -8.79 0.88
C GLY A 141 -5.57 -9.96 0.62
N VAL A 142 -6.77 -9.90 1.19
CA VAL A 142 -7.80 -10.93 0.97
C VAL A 142 -8.63 -10.55 -0.24
N VAL A 143 -8.64 -11.40 -1.25
CA VAL A 143 -9.40 -11.24 -2.48
C VAL A 143 -10.21 -12.49 -2.79
N TRP A 144 -11.12 -12.42 -3.76
CA TRP A 144 -11.85 -13.61 -4.21
C TRP A 144 -10.88 -14.72 -4.63
N GLY A 145 -11.01 -15.90 -4.03
CA GLY A 145 -10.11 -17.03 -4.23
C GLY A 145 -8.94 -17.12 -3.23
N SER A 146 -8.80 -16.17 -2.33
CA SER A 146 -7.90 -16.30 -1.17
C SER A 146 -8.34 -17.44 -0.25
N THR A 147 -7.37 -18.13 0.33
CA THR A 147 -7.63 -19.11 1.39
C THR A 147 -6.89 -18.71 2.66
N ALA A 148 -7.57 -18.82 3.81
CA ALA A 148 -7.03 -18.41 5.10
C ALA A 148 -5.61 -18.98 5.36
N LYS A 149 -5.39 -20.26 5.04
CA LYS A 149 -4.09 -20.90 5.22
C LYS A 149 -2.97 -20.27 4.39
N LYS A 150 -3.24 -19.90 3.13
CA LYS A 150 -2.24 -19.27 2.25
C LYS A 150 -1.93 -17.85 2.70
N GLU A 151 -2.97 -17.06 3.00
CA GLU A 151 -2.79 -15.68 3.46
C GLU A 151 -2.06 -15.63 4.81
N TYR A 152 -2.37 -16.54 5.73
CA TYR A 152 -1.66 -16.66 6.99
C TYR A 152 -0.18 -17.03 6.79
N HIS A 153 0.12 -17.97 5.90
CA HIS A 153 1.51 -18.31 5.55
C HIS A 153 2.26 -17.14 4.91
N GLU A 154 1.60 -16.37 4.07
CA GLU A 154 2.18 -15.17 3.44
C GLU A 154 2.61 -14.14 4.48
N ASN A 155 1.87 -14.01 5.60
CA ASN A 155 2.23 -13.11 6.69
C ASN A 155 3.59 -13.49 7.31
N PHE A 156 3.88 -14.78 7.51
CA PHE A 156 5.20 -15.22 7.97
C PHE A 156 6.31 -14.90 6.98
N ILE A 157 6.05 -15.09 5.69
CA ILE A 157 7.02 -14.73 4.63
C ILE A 157 7.32 -13.23 4.68
N LYS A 158 6.29 -12.40 4.85
CA LYS A 158 6.42 -10.94 4.96
C LYS A 158 7.16 -10.51 6.23
N ALA A 159 6.97 -11.21 7.34
CA ALA A 159 7.63 -10.93 8.62
C ALA A 159 9.09 -11.41 8.64
N LYS A 160 9.42 -12.45 7.88
CA LYS A 160 10.71 -13.17 7.99
C LYS A 160 11.92 -12.23 7.96
N SER A 161 11.99 -11.32 7.00
CA SER A 161 13.13 -10.39 6.85
C SER A 161 13.30 -9.44 8.05
N LEU A 162 12.22 -9.18 8.80
CA LEU A 162 12.24 -8.37 10.00
C LEU A 162 12.61 -9.22 11.22
N LEU A 163 12.11 -10.44 11.30
CA LEU A 163 12.42 -11.40 12.36
C LEU A 163 13.89 -11.83 12.32
N ASP A 164 14.44 -12.02 11.11
CA ASP A 164 15.85 -12.38 10.92
C ASP A 164 16.82 -11.33 11.52
N ILE A 165 16.39 -10.08 11.72
CA ILE A 165 17.18 -9.03 12.40
C ILE A 165 17.42 -9.40 13.87
N PHE A 166 16.49 -10.09 14.51
CA PHE A 166 16.59 -10.51 15.90
C PHE A 166 17.21 -11.89 16.04
N GLN A 167 17.58 -12.55 14.96
CA GLN A 167 18.11 -13.94 14.94
C GLN A 167 17.15 -14.95 15.62
N LEU A 168 15.84 -14.73 15.45
CA LEU A 168 14.77 -15.57 16.00
C LEU A 168 14.32 -16.62 15.00
#